data_4fd07073f91c17a8e39e423bd3d72076
#
_entry.id   4fd07073f91c17a8e39e423bd3d72076
#
_cell.length_a   1.000
_cell.length_b   1.000
_cell.length_c   1.000
_cell.angle_alpha   90.00
_cell.angle_beta   90.00
_cell.angle_gamma   90.00
#
_symmetry.space_group_name_H-M   'P 1'
#
loop_
_entity.id
_entity.type
_entity.pdbx_description
1 polymer ?
#
loop_
_entity_poly.entity_id
_entity_poly.type
_entity_poly.pdbx_seq_one_letter_code
_entity_poly.pdbx_strand_id
1 'polypeptide(L)'
;MIIMKKIYLTLIALLTSINMFAQGWPANYSGVMLQGFSWDAYDYSQWTVLEKQADDMKGFIDLVWLPQSGKCIETTQVMGYKPYYYFNQNSSFGTEAELRSLIAKFKANGIGAIADVVV
;
A
#
# COMPACT_ATOMS: atom_id res chain seq x y z
N MET A 1 18.97 7.70 42.64
CA MET A 1 19.61 7.20 41.40
C MET A 1 19.02 5.89 40.88
N ILE A 2 18.73 4.91 41.74
CA ILE A 2 18.15 3.61 41.34
C ILE A 2 16.71 3.72 40.80
N ILE A 3 15.88 4.56 41.40
CA ILE A 3 14.47 4.76 40.98
C ILE A 3 14.39 5.38 39.57
N MET A 4 15.20 6.39 39.30
CA MET A 4 15.23 7.01 37.96
C MET A 4 15.68 6.02 36.87
N LYS A 5 16.69 5.19 37.13
CA LYS A 5 17.11 4.14 36.18
C LYS A 5 15.99 3.14 35.88
N LYS A 6 15.19 2.76 36.87
CA LYS A 6 14.03 1.87 36.67
C LYS A 6 12.93 2.55 35.82
N ILE A 7 12.70 3.84 36.04
CA ILE A 7 11.71 4.61 35.23
C ILE A 7 12.14 4.70 33.78
N TYR A 8 13.43 4.99 33.51
CA TYR A 8 13.94 5.03 32.14
C TYR A 8 13.88 3.67 31.43
N LEU A 9 14.22 2.58 32.13
CA LEU A 9 14.11 1.22 31.59
C LEU A 9 12.65 0.84 31.27
N THR A 10 11.70 1.22 32.10
CA THR A 10 10.28 0.96 31.87
C THR A 10 9.74 1.79 30.70
N LEU A 11 10.15 3.06 30.57
CA LEU A 11 9.79 3.91 29.43
C LEU A 11 10.37 3.37 28.11
N ILE A 12 11.61 2.94 28.09
CA ILE A 12 12.24 2.35 26.90
C ILE A 12 11.53 1.05 26.53
N ALA A 13 11.21 0.18 27.48
CA ALA A 13 10.45 -1.06 27.23
C ALA A 13 9.05 -0.78 26.69
N LEU A 14 8.36 0.27 27.17
CA LEU A 14 7.06 0.69 26.66
C LEU A 14 7.15 1.25 25.23
N LEU A 15 8.16 2.04 24.92
CA LEU A 15 8.39 2.59 23.59
C LEU A 15 8.76 1.52 22.56
N THR A 16 9.49 0.48 22.96
CA THR A 16 9.82 -0.65 22.05
C THR A 16 8.63 -1.57 21.82
N SER A 17 7.71 -1.70 22.77
CA SER A 17 6.51 -2.54 22.58
C SER A 17 5.48 -1.96 21.59
N ILE A 18 5.47 -0.64 21.39
CA ILE A 18 4.56 0.02 20.44
C ILE A 18 4.93 -0.32 18.98
N ASN A 19 6.19 -0.63 18.71
CA ASN A 19 6.67 -0.96 17.36
C ASN A 19 6.43 -2.43 16.95
N MET A 20 5.99 -3.29 17.84
CA MET A 20 5.80 -4.72 17.54
C MET A 20 4.49 -5.03 16.80
N PHE A 21 3.58 -4.06 16.67
CA PHE A 21 2.31 -4.26 15.95
C PHE A 21 2.37 -3.87 14.47
N ALA A 22 3.49 -3.39 13.99
CA ALA A 22 3.63 -2.89 12.61
C ALA A 22 4.14 -3.92 11.61
N GLN A 23 4.39 -5.16 12.03
CA GLN A 23 5.08 -6.12 11.17
C GLN A 23 4.38 -7.47 11.18
N GLY A 24 3.79 -7.79 10.06
CA GLY A 24 3.36 -9.14 9.72
C GLY A 24 1.89 -9.23 9.38
N TRP A 25 1.63 -10.11 8.46
CA TRP A 25 0.32 -10.59 8.11
C TRP A 25 -0.30 -11.33 9.30
N PRO A 26 -1.59 -11.14 9.63
CA PRO A 26 -2.22 -11.91 10.70
C PRO A 26 -2.08 -13.41 10.45
N ALA A 27 -1.64 -14.18 11.46
CA ALA A 27 -1.32 -15.60 11.33
C ALA A 27 -2.48 -16.47 10.79
N ASN A 28 -3.73 -16.02 10.96
CA ASN A 28 -4.94 -16.74 10.54
C ASN A 28 -5.80 -15.87 9.60
N TYR A 29 -5.18 -15.08 8.75
CA TYR A 29 -5.91 -14.26 7.80
C TYR A 29 -6.59 -15.14 6.74
N SER A 30 -7.90 -15.00 6.58
CA SER A 30 -8.73 -15.78 5.64
C SER A 30 -9.41 -14.91 4.58
N GLY A 31 -8.98 -13.65 4.44
CA GLY A 31 -9.56 -12.72 3.48
C GLY A 31 -9.18 -13.03 2.04
N VAL A 32 -9.96 -12.50 1.11
CA VAL A 32 -9.75 -12.62 -0.33
C VAL A 32 -8.87 -11.48 -0.81
N MET A 33 -7.77 -11.83 -1.49
CA MET A 33 -6.89 -10.86 -2.15
C MET A 33 -7.09 -10.91 -3.66
N LEU A 34 -7.29 -9.73 -4.24
CA LEU A 34 -7.30 -9.54 -5.69
C LEU A 34 -5.95 -8.96 -6.13
N GLN A 35 -5.32 -9.56 -7.15
CA GLN A 35 -4.26 -8.89 -7.90
C GLN A 35 -4.92 -7.86 -8.83
N GLY A 36 -4.74 -6.57 -8.53
CA GLY A 36 -5.41 -5.46 -9.22
C GLY A 36 -4.78 -5.10 -10.56
N PHE A 37 -3.90 -5.95 -11.10
CA PHE A 37 -3.22 -5.71 -12.37
C PHE A 37 -2.79 -7.03 -13.03
N SER A 38 -2.52 -6.97 -14.32
CA SER A 38 -1.79 -7.98 -15.08
C SER A 38 -0.65 -7.32 -15.84
N TRP A 39 0.14 -8.09 -16.59
CA TRP A 39 1.17 -7.49 -17.43
C TRP A 39 0.55 -6.55 -18.47
N ASP A 40 1.18 -5.41 -18.69
CA ASP A 40 0.69 -4.32 -19.55
C ASP A 40 -0.60 -3.60 -19.04
N ALA A 41 -0.91 -3.75 -17.75
CA ALA A 41 -2.12 -3.16 -17.16
C ALA A 41 -2.13 -1.63 -17.08
N TYR A 42 -1.04 -0.95 -17.38
CA TYR A 42 -0.96 0.51 -17.45
C TYR A 42 -1.96 1.11 -18.46
N ASP A 43 -2.44 0.33 -19.41
CA ASP A 43 -3.43 0.79 -20.40
C ASP A 43 -4.88 0.72 -19.88
N TYR A 44 -5.18 -0.16 -18.90
CA TYR A 44 -6.56 -0.44 -18.49
C TYR A 44 -6.80 -0.60 -16.98
N SER A 45 -5.74 -0.65 -16.15
CA SER A 45 -5.86 -0.71 -14.68
C SER A 45 -5.26 0.53 -14.00
N GLN A 46 -5.52 1.70 -14.57
CA GLN A 46 -5.13 2.97 -13.96
C GLN A 46 -5.84 3.19 -12.62
N TRP A 47 -5.27 4.04 -11.76
CA TRP A 47 -5.82 4.33 -10.43
C TRP A 47 -7.29 4.72 -10.46
N THR A 48 -7.67 5.54 -11.44
CA THR A 48 -9.05 5.99 -11.62
C THR A 48 -10.01 4.88 -12.07
N VAL A 49 -9.51 3.86 -12.78
CA VAL A 49 -10.30 2.70 -13.18
C VAL A 49 -10.57 1.81 -11.97
N LEU A 50 -9.55 1.49 -11.20
CA LEU A 50 -9.69 0.69 -9.96
C LEU A 50 -10.56 1.41 -8.93
N GLU A 51 -10.46 2.72 -8.83
CA GLU A 51 -11.30 3.52 -7.92
C GLU A 51 -12.79 3.40 -8.25
N LYS A 52 -13.15 3.43 -9.55
CA LYS A 52 -14.54 3.24 -9.98
C LYS A 52 -15.09 1.85 -9.68
N GLN A 53 -14.23 0.85 -9.67
CA GLN A 53 -14.60 -0.55 -9.38
C GLN A 53 -14.65 -0.85 -7.86
N ALA A 54 -14.18 0.06 -7.02
CA ALA A 54 -14.04 -0.19 -5.58
C ALA A 54 -15.37 -0.50 -4.87
N ASP A 55 -16.49 0.08 -5.33
CA ASP A 55 -17.80 -0.19 -4.74
C ASP A 55 -18.29 -1.60 -5.06
N ASP A 56 -17.96 -2.13 -6.25
CA ASP A 56 -18.34 -3.48 -6.67
C ASP A 56 -17.52 -4.55 -5.93
N MET A 57 -16.33 -4.20 -5.46
CA MET A 57 -15.45 -5.09 -4.67
C MET A 57 -15.88 -5.19 -3.20
N LYS A 58 -16.67 -4.24 -2.71
CA LYS A 58 -17.03 -4.14 -1.30
C LYS A 58 -17.74 -5.41 -0.80
N GLY A 59 -17.22 -6.00 0.28
CA GLY A 59 -17.76 -7.20 0.89
C GLY A 59 -17.38 -8.51 0.21
N PHE A 60 -16.64 -8.46 -0.90
CA PHE A 60 -16.13 -9.64 -1.62
C PHE A 60 -14.60 -9.71 -1.63
N ILE A 61 -13.95 -8.55 -1.64
CA ILE A 61 -12.50 -8.43 -1.69
C ILE A 61 -12.03 -7.70 -0.43
N ASP A 62 -11.10 -8.31 0.27
CA ASP A 62 -10.53 -7.73 1.50
C ASP A 62 -9.25 -6.94 1.21
N LEU A 63 -8.51 -7.34 0.18
CA LEU A 63 -7.22 -6.75 -0.18
C LEU A 63 -7.08 -6.63 -1.69
N VAL A 64 -6.46 -5.56 -2.14
CA VAL A 64 -6.05 -5.40 -3.54
C VAL A 64 -4.55 -5.15 -3.61
N TRP A 65 -3.85 -6.02 -4.32
CA TRP A 65 -2.44 -5.82 -4.66
C TRP A 65 -2.35 -4.87 -5.85
N LEU A 66 -1.82 -3.68 -5.59
CA LEU A 66 -1.64 -2.62 -6.57
C LEU A 66 -0.30 -2.79 -7.29
N PRO A 67 -0.19 -2.39 -8.56
CA PRO A 67 1.08 -2.38 -9.27
C PRO A 67 2.03 -1.34 -8.66
N GLN A 68 3.32 -1.46 -9.00
CA GLN A 68 4.38 -0.55 -8.55
C GLN A 68 4.04 0.90 -8.95
N SER A 69 4.01 1.79 -7.95
CA SER A 69 3.54 3.16 -8.10
C SER A 69 4.65 4.21 -8.27
N GLY A 70 5.91 3.83 -8.05
CA GLY A 70 7.04 4.76 -8.16
C GLY A 70 7.32 5.17 -9.60
N LYS A 71 7.76 6.42 -9.77
CA LYS A 71 8.08 6.97 -11.09
C LYS A 71 9.33 6.33 -11.68
N CYS A 72 9.21 5.83 -12.91
CA CYS A 72 10.34 5.41 -13.74
C CYS A 72 10.85 6.55 -14.62
N ILE A 73 11.97 6.33 -15.32
CA ILE A 73 12.43 7.26 -16.37
C ILE A 73 11.38 7.31 -17.47
N GLU A 74 10.96 6.16 -17.96
CA GLU A 74 9.79 6.04 -18.82
C GLU A 74 8.55 6.35 -18.00
N THR A 75 7.70 7.23 -18.51
CA THR A 75 6.51 7.70 -17.79
C THR A 75 5.21 7.16 -18.36
N THR A 76 5.27 6.40 -19.45
CA THR A 76 4.10 5.84 -20.12
C THR A 76 4.42 4.42 -20.61
N GLN A 77 3.38 3.57 -20.63
CA GLN A 77 3.47 2.22 -21.17
C GLN A 77 4.49 1.31 -20.48
N VAL A 78 4.68 1.49 -19.17
CA VAL A 78 5.61 0.66 -18.37
C VAL A 78 4.94 0.20 -17.09
N MET A 79 5.25 -1.03 -16.69
CA MET A 79 4.75 -1.62 -15.44
C MET A 79 5.40 -1.03 -14.18
N GLY A 80 6.49 -0.29 -14.31
CA GLY A 80 7.10 0.42 -13.20
C GLY A 80 8.25 -0.30 -12.50
N TYR A 81 8.70 -1.48 -12.98
CA TYR A 81 9.74 -2.29 -12.33
C TYR A 81 11.18 -1.79 -12.53
N LYS A 82 11.34 -0.54 -12.94
CA LYS A 82 12.62 0.18 -13.02
C LYS A 82 12.46 1.55 -12.35
N PRO A 83 12.16 1.64 -11.05
CA PRO A 83 11.95 2.91 -10.39
C PRO A 83 13.24 3.74 -10.43
N TYR A 84 13.08 5.02 -10.70
CA TYR A 84 14.19 5.97 -10.73
C TYR A 84 14.01 7.07 -9.67
N TYR A 85 12.76 7.42 -9.35
CA TYR A 85 12.41 8.44 -8.38
C TYR A 85 11.56 7.84 -7.25
N TYR A 86 12.21 7.28 -6.23
CA TYR A 86 11.57 6.49 -5.16
C TYR A 86 10.48 7.24 -4.37
N PHE A 87 10.57 8.56 -4.27
CA PHE A 87 9.60 9.38 -3.53
C PHE A 87 8.56 10.08 -4.43
N ASN A 88 8.57 9.78 -5.72
CA ASN A 88 7.60 10.32 -6.67
C ASN A 88 6.66 9.20 -7.12
N GLN A 89 5.38 9.34 -6.80
CA GLN A 89 4.35 8.34 -7.08
C GLN A 89 3.51 8.67 -8.33
N ASN A 90 4.03 9.50 -9.22
CA ASN A 90 3.42 9.73 -10.53
C ASN A 90 3.98 8.71 -11.53
N SER A 91 3.19 7.73 -11.90
CA SER A 91 3.58 6.59 -12.73
C SER A 91 2.71 6.46 -13.99
N SER A 92 2.91 5.38 -14.75
CA SER A 92 2.03 5.04 -15.88
C SER A 92 0.59 4.76 -15.46
N PHE A 93 0.37 4.39 -14.19
CA PHE A 93 -0.97 4.09 -13.67
C PHE A 93 -1.74 5.33 -13.22
N GLY A 94 -1.11 6.50 -13.20
CA GLY A 94 -1.71 7.76 -12.83
C GLY A 94 -0.86 8.60 -11.89
N THR A 95 -1.44 9.68 -11.41
CA THR A 95 -0.82 10.63 -10.49
C THR A 95 -0.86 10.14 -9.04
N GLU A 96 0.02 10.68 -8.21
CA GLU A 96 -0.02 10.44 -6.76
C GLU A 96 -1.37 10.83 -6.13
N ALA A 97 -1.99 11.91 -6.62
CA ALA A 97 -3.29 12.35 -6.13
C ALA A 97 -4.38 11.29 -6.40
N GLU A 98 -4.38 10.71 -7.59
CA GLU A 98 -5.31 9.63 -7.97
C GLU A 98 -5.05 8.35 -7.16
N LEU A 99 -3.78 7.98 -6.92
CA LEU A 99 -3.45 6.86 -6.06
C LEU A 99 -3.95 7.07 -4.62
N ARG A 100 -3.77 8.27 -4.06
CA ARG A 100 -4.28 8.61 -2.73
C ARG A 100 -5.80 8.56 -2.67
N SER A 101 -6.50 9.01 -3.71
CA SER A 101 -7.96 8.91 -3.84
C SER A 101 -8.42 7.47 -3.85
N LEU A 102 -7.80 6.62 -4.68
CA LEU A 102 -8.06 5.19 -4.73
C LEU A 102 -7.89 4.51 -3.36
N ILE A 103 -6.76 4.77 -2.68
CA ILE A 103 -6.51 4.18 -1.35
C ILE A 103 -7.56 4.64 -0.33
N ALA A 104 -7.95 5.91 -0.35
CA ALA A 104 -9.02 6.43 0.50
C ALA A 104 -10.36 5.76 0.21
N LYS A 105 -10.70 5.56 -1.06
CA LYS A 105 -11.91 4.86 -1.51
C LYS A 105 -11.91 3.39 -1.07
N PHE A 106 -10.80 2.68 -1.24
CA PHE A 106 -10.65 1.31 -0.76
C PHE A 106 -10.86 1.24 0.76
N LYS A 107 -10.19 2.11 1.51
CA LYS A 107 -10.35 2.18 2.97
C LYS A 107 -11.80 2.42 3.40
N ALA A 108 -12.52 3.30 2.71
CA ALA A 108 -13.94 3.56 2.97
C ALA A 108 -14.83 2.33 2.73
N ASN A 109 -14.41 1.45 1.83
CA ASN A 109 -15.09 0.19 1.51
C ASN A 109 -14.61 -1.01 2.33
N GLY A 110 -13.67 -0.82 3.27
CA GLY A 110 -13.09 -1.89 4.08
C GLY A 110 -12.06 -2.73 3.35
N ILE A 111 -11.53 -2.24 2.23
CA ILE A 111 -10.53 -2.91 1.40
C ILE A 111 -9.13 -2.39 1.76
N GLY A 112 -8.20 -3.29 2.01
CA GLY A 112 -6.79 -2.96 2.20
C GLY A 112 -6.04 -2.87 0.86
N ALA A 113 -5.11 -1.93 0.73
CA ALA A 113 -4.21 -1.83 -0.40
C ALA A 113 -2.85 -2.45 -0.06
N ILE A 114 -2.32 -3.29 -0.94
CA ILE A 114 -0.97 -3.85 -0.87
C ILE A 114 -0.13 -3.16 -1.94
N ALA A 115 0.98 -2.57 -1.53
CA ALA A 115 1.91 -1.95 -2.47
C ALA A 115 2.89 -2.98 -3.04
N ASP A 116 3.08 -2.96 -4.34
CA ASP A 116 4.24 -3.57 -4.99
C ASP A 116 5.41 -2.60 -4.88
N VAL A 117 6.50 -3.02 -4.26
CA VAL A 117 7.65 -2.15 -3.99
C VAL A 117 8.90 -2.76 -4.60
N VAL A 118 9.52 -2.00 -5.49
CA VAL A 118 10.83 -2.31 -6.09
C VAL A 118 11.86 -1.34 -5.55
N VAL A 119 12.97 -1.84 -5.05
CA VAL A 119 14.10 -1.09 -4.46
C VAL A 119 15.41 -1.44 -5.14
#